data_36e24ca21a5f940eeea58c5343eb9e9e
#
_entry.id   36e24ca21a5f940eeea58c5343eb9e9e
#
_cell.length_a   1.000
_cell.length_b   1.000
_cell.length_c   1.000
_cell.angle_alpha   90.00
_cell.angle_beta   90.00
_cell.angle_gamma   90.00
#
_symmetry.space_group_name_H-M   'P 1'
#
loop_
_entity.id
_entity.type
_entity.pdbx_description
1 polymer ?
#
loop_
_entity_poly.entity_id
_entity_poly.type
_entity_poly.pdbx_seq_one_letter_code
_entity_poly.pdbx_strand_id
1 'polypeptide(L)'
;KGDADAIKVLGDWYYHGHHAAKDVSRAIELWTKAAELGSVEAQFQLGILYYTGNDIEQDKPRGIHHWQQAAMKGDAASRHNLGVADENNGNHQLALQHFMISAKMGFKRSLNHIKDIFMEGLATKAQYSEALLGYRDAVEETKSPQREEAKRLGV
;
A
#
# COMPACT_ATOMS: atom_id res chain seq x y z
N LYS A 1 11.63 -12.24 10.87
CA LYS A 1 11.48 -11.44 9.65
C LYS A 1 11.81 -12.24 8.39
N GLY A 2 12.99 -12.88 8.33
CA GLY A 2 13.39 -13.67 7.17
C GLY A 2 12.44 -14.82 6.83
N ASP A 3 11.87 -15.52 7.81
CA ASP A 3 10.92 -16.60 7.60
C ASP A 3 9.60 -16.08 6.99
N ALA A 4 9.10 -14.95 7.46
CA ALA A 4 7.89 -14.33 6.90
C ALA A 4 8.12 -13.91 5.45
N ASP A 5 9.25 -13.30 5.12
CA ASP A 5 9.59 -12.90 3.76
C ASP A 5 9.75 -14.11 2.82
N ALA A 6 10.42 -15.17 3.28
CA ALA A 6 10.58 -16.40 2.51
C ALA A 6 9.22 -17.09 2.23
N ILE A 7 8.34 -17.16 3.23
CA ILE A 7 7.00 -17.74 3.08
C ILE A 7 6.15 -16.88 2.12
N LYS A 8 6.25 -15.56 2.20
CA LYS A 8 5.56 -14.65 1.27
C LYS A 8 6.02 -14.87 -0.16
N VAL A 9 7.32 -14.96 -0.39
CA VAL A 9 7.90 -15.22 -1.73
C VAL A 9 7.43 -16.56 -2.28
N LEU A 10 7.39 -17.59 -1.44
CA LEU A 10 6.85 -18.91 -1.85
C LEU A 10 5.37 -18.80 -2.26
N GLY A 11 4.57 -18.02 -1.55
CA GLY A 11 3.19 -17.69 -1.93
C GLY A 11 3.11 -17.04 -3.31
N ASP A 12 4.00 -16.08 -3.60
CA ASP A 12 4.08 -15.43 -4.91
C ASP A 12 4.36 -16.44 -6.04
N TRP A 13 5.26 -17.39 -5.79
CA TRP A 13 5.57 -18.43 -6.77
C TRP A 13 4.35 -19.28 -7.12
N TYR A 14 3.58 -19.70 -6.12
CA TYR A 14 2.34 -20.45 -6.37
C TYR A 14 1.27 -19.61 -7.05
N TYR A 15 1.16 -18.34 -6.69
CA TYR A 15 0.18 -17.46 -7.31
C TYR A 15 0.47 -17.21 -8.79
N HIS A 16 1.73 -16.95 -9.13
CA HIS A 16 2.15 -16.67 -10.52
C HIS A 16 2.48 -17.92 -11.33
N GLY A 17 2.68 -19.05 -10.69
CA GLY A 17 3.07 -20.29 -11.38
C GLY A 17 4.51 -20.30 -11.90
N HIS A 18 5.44 -19.62 -11.21
CA HIS A 18 6.82 -19.48 -11.71
C HIS A 18 7.65 -20.76 -11.66
N HIS A 19 7.49 -21.58 -10.63
CA HIS A 19 8.29 -22.81 -10.43
C HIS A 19 7.42 -24.06 -10.27
N ALA A 20 6.10 -23.88 -10.25
CA ALA A 20 5.10 -24.92 -10.15
C ALA A 20 3.84 -24.46 -10.87
N ALA A 21 2.86 -25.34 -11.07
CA ALA A 21 1.55 -24.92 -11.57
C ALA A 21 0.93 -23.87 -10.63
N LYS A 22 0.25 -22.89 -11.21
CA LYS A 22 -0.48 -21.87 -10.43
C LYS A 22 -1.44 -22.53 -9.45
N ASP A 23 -1.31 -22.18 -8.18
CA ASP A 23 -2.16 -22.66 -7.09
C ASP A 23 -2.52 -21.50 -6.16
N VAL A 24 -3.68 -20.91 -6.42
CA VAL A 24 -4.15 -19.73 -5.67
C VAL A 24 -4.48 -20.10 -4.21
N SER A 25 -5.06 -21.27 -3.96
CA SER A 25 -5.37 -21.71 -2.60
C SER A 25 -4.10 -21.84 -1.77
N ARG A 26 -3.06 -22.42 -2.35
CA ARG A 26 -1.76 -22.57 -1.69
C ARG A 26 -1.10 -21.20 -1.44
N ALA A 27 -1.21 -20.29 -2.40
CA ALA A 27 -0.71 -18.93 -2.25
C ALA A 27 -1.38 -18.20 -1.08
N ILE A 28 -2.70 -18.31 -0.95
CA ILE A 28 -3.47 -17.71 0.16
C ILE A 28 -3.02 -18.28 1.51
N GLU A 29 -2.85 -19.60 1.63
CA GLU A 29 -2.37 -20.23 2.87
C GLU A 29 -1.00 -19.65 3.27
N LEU A 30 -0.07 -19.56 2.32
CA LEU A 30 1.28 -19.07 2.57
C LEU A 30 1.28 -17.58 2.90
N TRP A 31 0.54 -16.75 2.17
CA TRP A 31 0.43 -15.32 2.49
C TRP A 31 -0.24 -15.08 3.84
N THR A 32 -1.24 -15.88 4.20
CA THR A 32 -1.89 -15.80 5.52
C THR A 32 -0.87 -16.10 6.61
N LYS A 33 -0.11 -17.17 6.46
CA LYS A 33 0.95 -17.53 7.42
C LYS A 33 2.05 -16.46 7.50
N ALA A 34 2.48 -15.92 6.37
CA ALA A 34 3.45 -14.82 6.34
C ALA A 34 2.92 -13.57 7.04
N ALA A 35 1.65 -13.23 6.82
CA ALA A 35 0.99 -12.10 7.48
C ALA A 35 0.92 -12.28 9.00
N GLU A 36 0.57 -13.48 9.47
CA GLU A 36 0.59 -13.85 10.90
C GLU A 36 1.97 -13.69 11.52
N LEU A 37 3.03 -13.93 10.75
CA LEU A 37 4.42 -13.74 11.14
C LEU A 37 4.92 -12.29 10.97
N GLY A 38 4.04 -11.37 10.59
CA GLY A 38 4.32 -9.95 10.50
C GLY A 38 4.65 -9.40 9.11
N SER A 39 4.50 -10.18 8.04
CA SER A 39 4.70 -9.68 6.68
C SER A 39 3.61 -8.69 6.27
N VAL A 40 4.01 -7.43 6.14
CA VAL A 40 3.14 -6.34 5.67
C VAL A 40 2.78 -6.53 4.19
N GLU A 41 3.74 -6.97 3.39
CA GLU A 41 3.54 -7.26 1.97
C GLU A 41 2.50 -8.37 1.75
N ALA A 42 2.52 -9.41 2.59
CA ALA A 42 1.52 -10.47 2.54
C ALA A 42 0.11 -9.94 2.87
N GLN A 43 -0.02 -9.08 3.88
CA GLN A 43 -1.28 -8.38 4.18
C GLN A 43 -1.76 -7.56 2.97
N PHE A 44 -0.87 -6.82 2.35
CA PHE A 44 -1.19 -6.03 1.16
C PHE A 44 -1.69 -6.91 0.01
N GLN A 45 -1.02 -8.02 -0.28
CA GLN A 45 -1.40 -8.95 -1.35
C GLN A 45 -2.77 -9.60 -1.09
N LEU A 46 -3.02 -10.05 0.15
CA LEU A 46 -4.32 -10.59 0.54
C LEU A 46 -5.42 -9.54 0.36
N GLY A 47 -5.13 -8.28 0.72
CA GLY A 47 -6.04 -7.17 0.51
C GLY A 47 -6.44 -7.00 -0.94
N ILE A 48 -5.47 -6.98 -1.86
CA ILE A 48 -5.72 -6.90 -3.31
C ILE A 48 -6.58 -8.08 -3.77
N LEU A 49 -6.19 -9.29 -3.41
CA LEU A 49 -6.84 -10.51 -3.88
C LEU A 49 -8.32 -10.55 -3.50
N TYR A 50 -8.64 -10.32 -2.22
CA TYR A 50 -10.03 -10.32 -1.75
C TYR A 50 -10.84 -9.12 -2.27
N TYR A 51 -10.23 -7.94 -2.33
CA TYR A 51 -10.94 -6.75 -2.79
C TYR A 51 -11.29 -6.81 -4.27
N THR A 52 -10.39 -7.31 -5.11
CA THR A 52 -10.63 -7.41 -6.56
C THR A 52 -11.41 -8.66 -6.97
N GLY A 53 -11.27 -9.75 -6.21
CA GLY A 53 -11.88 -11.03 -6.56
C GLY A 53 -11.23 -11.71 -7.77
N ASN A 54 -9.99 -11.39 -8.09
CA ASN A 54 -9.26 -12.07 -9.16
C ASN A 54 -8.90 -13.49 -8.70
N ASP A 55 -9.28 -14.50 -9.47
CA ASP A 55 -9.06 -15.92 -9.20
C ASP A 55 -9.81 -16.49 -7.98
N ILE A 56 -10.52 -15.68 -7.22
CA ILE A 56 -11.35 -16.08 -6.07
C ILE A 56 -12.65 -15.30 -6.03
N GLU A 57 -13.59 -15.72 -5.21
CA GLU A 57 -14.78 -14.93 -4.93
C GLU A 57 -14.40 -13.60 -4.25
N GLN A 58 -14.94 -12.50 -4.77
CA GLN A 58 -14.70 -11.16 -4.25
C GLN A 58 -15.26 -11.03 -2.84
N ASP A 59 -14.43 -10.50 -1.94
CA ASP A 59 -14.80 -10.15 -0.57
C ASP A 59 -14.15 -8.81 -0.20
N LYS A 60 -14.81 -7.71 -0.60
CA LYS A 60 -14.28 -6.36 -0.36
C LYS A 60 -14.05 -6.04 1.11
N PRO A 61 -14.98 -6.36 2.05
CA PRO A 61 -14.74 -6.10 3.48
C PRO A 61 -13.48 -6.80 4.00
N ARG A 62 -13.25 -8.04 3.58
CA ARG A 62 -12.05 -8.80 3.96
C ARG A 62 -10.79 -8.19 3.38
N GLY A 63 -10.82 -7.75 2.12
CA GLY A 63 -9.72 -7.05 1.49
C GLY A 63 -9.36 -5.75 2.22
N ILE A 64 -10.37 -4.96 2.57
CA ILE A 64 -10.22 -3.72 3.35
C ILE A 64 -9.59 -4.02 4.72
N HIS A 65 -10.03 -5.08 5.40
CA HIS A 65 -9.47 -5.47 6.70
C HIS A 65 -7.96 -5.76 6.60
N HIS A 66 -7.53 -6.49 5.58
CA HIS A 66 -6.10 -6.74 5.35
C HIS A 66 -5.32 -5.45 5.10
N TRP A 67 -5.84 -4.52 4.28
CA TRP A 67 -5.19 -3.22 4.09
C TRP A 67 -5.15 -2.37 5.35
N GLN A 68 -6.19 -2.42 6.19
CA GLN A 68 -6.18 -1.75 7.50
C GLN A 68 -5.03 -2.27 8.38
N GLN A 69 -4.83 -3.58 8.44
CA GLN A 69 -3.73 -4.19 9.19
C GLN A 69 -2.36 -3.74 8.67
N ALA A 70 -2.17 -3.74 7.35
CA ALA A 70 -0.93 -3.26 6.73
C ALA A 70 -0.71 -1.75 6.96
N ALA A 71 -1.75 -0.95 6.80
CA ALA A 71 -1.69 0.50 7.00
C ALA A 71 -1.32 0.86 8.45
N MET A 72 -1.85 0.15 9.43
CA MET A 72 -1.48 0.33 10.85
C MET A 72 -0.02 0.04 11.12
N LYS A 73 0.64 -0.78 10.30
CA LYS A 73 2.08 -1.07 10.34
C LYS A 73 2.92 -0.13 9.48
N GLY A 74 2.32 0.92 8.94
CA GLY A 74 3.03 1.95 8.17
C GLY A 74 3.12 1.69 6.67
N ASP A 75 2.26 0.83 6.11
CA ASP A 75 2.24 0.60 4.66
C ASP A 75 1.46 1.71 3.93
N ALA A 76 2.19 2.57 3.23
CA ALA A 76 1.63 3.70 2.50
C ALA A 76 0.72 3.25 1.34
N ALA A 77 1.07 2.17 0.64
CA ALA A 77 0.27 1.64 -0.46
C ALA A 77 -1.08 1.10 0.01
N SER A 78 -1.13 0.42 1.16
CA SER A 78 -2.39 -0.02 1.77
C SER A 78 -3.23 1.17 2.22
N ARG A 79 -2.61 2.20 2.77
CA ARG A 79 -3.30 3.45 3.14
C ARG A 79 -3.92 4.11 1.91
N HIS A 80 -3.20 4.14 0.79
CA HIS A 80 -3.71 4.61 -0.50
C HIS A 80 -4.93 3.79 -0.96
N ASN A 81 -4.83 2.47 -0.90
CA ASN A 81 -5.92 1.58 -1.34
C ASN A 81 -7.19 1.73 -0.48
N LEU A 82 -7.05 2.01 0.82
CA LEU A 82 -8.18 2.38 1.68
C LEU A 82 -8.86 3.67 1.18
N GLY A 83 -8.07 4.65 0.76
CA GLY A 83 -8.60 5.88 0.14
C GLY A 83 -9.38 5.60 -1.14
N VAL A 84 -8.85 4.75 -2.02
CA VAL A 84 -9.54 4.35 -3.26
C VAL A 84 -10.86 3.61 -2.95
N ALA A 85 -10.86 2.74 -1.94
CA ALA A 85 -12.09 2.05 -1.52
C ALA A 85 -13.16 3.02 -1.02
N ASP A 86 -12.78 4.03 -0.22
CA ASP A 86 -13.69 5.06 0.26
C ASP A 86 -14.20 5.94 -0.89
N GLU A 87 -13.33 6.32 -1.83
CA GLU A 87 -13.70 7.08 -3.02
C GLU A 87 -14.74 6.32 -3.87
N ASN A 88 -14.52 5.04 -4.10
CA ASN A 88 -15.46 4.18 -4.82
C ASN A 88 -16.83 4.06 -4.14
N ASN A 89 -16.88 4.23 -2.83
CA ASN A 89 -18.12 4.26 -2.04
C ASN A 89 -18.72 5.68 -1.92
N GLY A 90 -18.15 6.68 -2.57
CA GLY A 90 -18.59 8.07 -2.48
C GLY A 90 -18.18 8.80 -1.20
N ASN A 91 -17.32 8.22 -0.38
CA ASN A 91 -16.84 8.81 0.87
C ASN A 91 -15.61 9.70 0.62
N HIS A 92 -15.78 10.78 -0.15
CA HIS A 92 -14.67 11.62 -0.62
C HIS A 92 -13.83 12.22 0.52
N GLN A 93 -14.43 12.58 1.65
CA GLN A 93 -13.70 13.16 2.78
C GLN A 93 -12.81 12.12 3.48
N LEU A 94 -13.29 10.88 3.65
CA LEU A 94 -12.48 9.79 4.20
C LEU A 94 -11.37 9.39 3.23
N ALA A 95 -11.68 9.32 1.94
CA ALA A 95 -10.70 9.06 0.89
C ALA A 95 -9.56 10.09 0.93
N LEU A 96 -9.90 11.39 1.03
CA LEU A 96 -8.93 12.46 1.12
C LEU A 96 -8.03 12.32 2.35
N GLN A 97 -8.58 11.96 3.51
CA GLN A 97 -7.79 11.72 4.73
C GLN A 97 -6.77 10.59 4.54
N HIS A 98 -7.18 9.46 3.95
CA HIS A 98 -6.28 8.36 3.66
C HIS A 98 -5.19 8.76 2.66
N PHE A 99 -5.54 9.45 1.59
CA PHE A 99 -4.56 9.93 0.60
C PHE A 99 -3.57 10.93 1.21
N MET A 100 -4.02 11.83 2.08
CA MET A 100 -3.14 12.80 2.76
C MET A 100 -2.12 12.11 3.66
N ILE A 101 -2.54 11.11 4.44
CA ILE A 101 -1.63 10.31 5.27
C ILE A 101 -0.59 9.61 4.37
N SER A 102 -1.04 8.94 3.33
CA SER A 102 -0.18 8.20 2.40
C SER A 102 0.81 9.12 1.66
N ALA A 103 0.36 10.30 1.19
CA ALA A 103 1.21 11.28 0.53
C ALA A 103 2.30 11.81 1.47
N LYS A 104 1.97 12.06 2.74
CA LYS A 104 2.94 12.48 3.78
C LYS A 104 3.95 11.39 4.13
N MET A 105 3.69 10.14 3.76
CA MET A 105 4.63 9.02 3.83
C MET A 105 5.52 8.90 2.58
N GLY A 106 5.35 9.77 1.59
CA GLY A 106 6.13 9.77 0.35
C GLY A 106 5.52 8.96 -0.79
N PHE A 107 4.24 8.60 -0.71
CA PHE A 107 3.56 7.81 -1.74
C PHE A 107 2.96 8.72 -2.82
N LYS A 108 3.64 8.79 -3.97
CA LYS A 108 3.31 9.73 -5.05
C LYS A 108 1.92 9.55 -5.64
N ARG A 109 1.44 8.32 -5.75
CA ARG A 109 0.09 8.05 -6.30
C ARG A 109 -1.00 8.73 -5.47
N SER A 110 -0.85 8.78 -4.15
CA SER A 110 -1.77 9.49 -3.28
C SER A 110 -1.73 11.00 -3.51
N LEU A 111 -0.55 11.57 -3.69
CA LEU A 111 -0.43 13.00 -4.04
C LEU A 111 -1.15 13.32 -5.35
N ASN A 112 -1.01 12.46 -6.37
CA ASN A 112 -1.69 12.63 -7.65
C ASN A 112 -3.22 12.57 -7.49
N HIS A 113 -3.75 11.64 -6.68
CA HIS A 113 -5.19 11.59 -6.37
C HIS A 113 -5.68 12.86 -5.67
N ILE A 114 -4.92 13.38 -4.70
CA ILE A 114 -5.26 14.63 -4.02
C ILE A 114 -5.31 15.80 -5.01
N LYS A 115 -4.37 15.84 -5.96
CA LYS A 115 -4.39 16.84 -7.03
C LYS A 115 -5.67 16.76 -7.86
N ASP A 116 -6.08 15.55 -8.26
CA ASP A 116 -7.29 15.33 -9.04
C ASP A 116 -8.54 15.76 -8.24
N ILE A 117 -8.65 15.36 -6.98
CA ILE A 117 -9.71 15.75 -6.05
C ILE A 117 -9.76 17.29 -5.89
N PHE A 118 -8.60 17.94 -5.80
CA PHE A 118 -8.51 19.41 -5.77
C PHE A 118 -8.99 20.05 -7.07
N MET A 119 -8.60 19.50 -8.23
CA MET A 119 -9.05 20.00 -9.55
C MET A 119 -10.56 19.84 -9.75
N GLU A 120 -11.16 18.84 -9.13
CA GLU A 120 -12.62 18.65 -9.11
C GLU A 120 -13.35 19.54 -8.10
N GLY A 121 -12.63 20.34 -7.32
CA GLY A 121 -13.18 21.23 -6.31
C GLY A 121 -13.61 20.54 -5.00
N LEU A 122 -13.20 19.29 -4.79
CA LEU A 122 -13.55 18.46 -3.62
C LEU A 122 -12.49 18.52 -2.51
N ALA A 123 -11.36 19.16 -2.74
CA ALA A 123 -10.34 19.45 -1.75
C ALA A 123 -9.98 20.94 -1.79
N THR A 124 -9.58 21.50 -0.65
CA THR A 124 -9.14 22.89 -0.57
C THR A 124 -7.70 23.04 -1.05
N LYS A 125 -7.35 24.28 -1.45
CA LYS A 125 -5.96 24.64 -1.78
C LYS A 125 -5.03 24.37 -0.59
N ALA A 126 -5.49 24.63 0.65
CA ALA A 126 -4.71 24.36 1.86
C ALA A 126 -4.43 22.86 2.03
N GLN A 127 -5.41 22.01 1.80
CA GLN A 127 -5.24 20.56 1.87
C GLN A 127 -4.25 20.04 0.82
N TYR A 128 -4.36 20.50 -0.42
CA TYR A 128 -3.41 20.13 -1.46
C TYR A 128 -1.99 20.61 -1.15
N SER A 129 -1.84 21.85 -0.69
CA SER A 129 -0.54 22.42 -0.31
C SER A 129 0.09 21.64 0.86
N GLU A 130 -0.69 21.27 1.87
CA GLU A 130 -0.23 20.46 3.01
C GLU A 130 0.27 19.09 2.55
N ALA A 131 -0.47 18.41 1.68
CA ALA A 131 -0.07 17.12 1.13
C ALA A 131 1.22 17.23 0.30
N LEU A 132 1.34 18.27 -0.53
CA LEU A 132 2.52 18.51 -1.36
C LEU A 132 3.77 18.75 -0.52
N LEU A 133 3.67 19.56 0.54
CA LEU A 133 4.76 19.80 1.48
C LEU A 133 5.16 18.52 2.21
N GLY A 134 4.18 17.79 2.76
CA GLY A 134 4.45 16.53 3.47
C GLY A 134 5.10 15.47 2.57
N TYR A 135 4.65 15.35 1.34
CA TYR A 135 5.27 14.48 0.36
C TYR A 135 6.72 14.86 0.08
N ARG A 136 6.99 16.13 -0.18
CA ARG A 136 8.34 16.64 -0.44
C ARG A 136 9.28 16.38 0.74
N ASP A 137 8.83 16.65 1.96
CA ASP A 137 9.61 16.42 3.16
C ASP A 137 9.94 14.92 3.35
N ALA A 138 8.97 14.03 3.12
CA ALA A 138 9.18 12.58 3.19
C ALA A 138 10.21 12.11 2.14
N VAL A 139 10.14 12.61 0.91
CA VAL A 139 11.10 12.28 -0.14
C VAL A 139 12.51 12.79 0.19
N GLU A 140 12.64 14.01 0.75
CA GLU A 140 13.94 14.55 1.17
C GLU A 140 14.54 13.77 2.35
N GLU A 141 13.73 13.37 3.33
CA GLU A 141 14.18 12.50 4.44
C GLU A 141 14.71 11.16 3.93
N THR A 142 14.07 10.56 2.94
CA THR A 142 14.53 9.30 2.33
C THR A 142 15.84 9.47 1.57
N LYS A 143 16.06 10.61 0.91
CA LYS A 143 17.30 10.89 0.17
C LYS A 143 18.48 11.17 1.07
N SER A 144 18.27 11.73 2.25
CA SER A 144 19.34 12.15 3.16
C SER A 144 20.26 10.99 3.56
N PRO A 145 19.76 9.82 4.05
CA PRO A 145 20.62 8.66 4.36
C PRO A 145 21.36 8.13 3.14
N GLN A 146 20.75 8.13 1.96
CA GLN A 146 21.40 7.69 0.73
C GLN A 146 22.55 8.61 0.32
N ARG A 147 22.38 9.93 0.48
CA ARG A 147 23.43 10.91 0.22
C ARG A 147 24.62 10.75 1.18
N GLU A 148 24.34 10.53 2.46
CA GLU A 148 25.38 10.32 3.46
C GLU A 148 26.17 9.03 3.20
N GLU A 149 25.47 7.96 2.82
CA GLU A 149 26.12 6.69 2.46
C GLU A 149 26.96 6.83 1.19
N ALA A 150 26.46 7.53 0.16
CA ALA A 150 27.23 7.81 -1.05
C ALA A 150 28.50 8.60 -0.77
N LYS A 151 28.45 9.64 0.09
CA LYS A 151 29.63 10.39 0.52
C LYS A 151 30.62 9.51 1.27
N ARG A 152 30.14 8.64 2.16
CA ARG A 152 30.99 7.69 2.90
C ARG A 152 31.70 6.73 1.97
N LEU A 153 31.09 6.32 0.88
CA LEU A 153 31.64 5.41 -0.15
C LEU A 153 32.47 6.14 -1.22
N GLY A 154 32.54 7.47 -1.21
CA GLY A 154 33.31 8.27 -2.16
C GLY A 154 32.70 8.35 -3.56
N VAL A 155 31.40 8.19 -3.67
CA VAL A 155 30.65 8.27 -4.94
C VAL A 155 29.71 9.48 -4.99
#